data_77ccc9c2f1f1cf77d8de9fc9e51653fb
#
_entry.id   77ccc9c2f1f1cf77d8de9fc9e51653fb
#
_cell.length_a   1.000
_cell.length_b   1.000
_cell.length_c   1.000
_cell.angle_alpha   90.00
_cell.angle_beta   90.00
_cell.angle_gamma   90.00
#
_symmetry.space_group_name_H-M   'P 1'
#
loop_
_entity.id
_entity.type
_entity.pdbx_description
1 polymer ?
#
loop_
_entity_poly.entity_id
_entity_poly.type
_entity_poly.pdbx_seq_one_letter_code
_entity_poly.pdbx_strand_id
1 'polypeptide(L)'
;MVDWILMFCVCVCVPPTVSQAAYFSQQPQDQVVVAGQSVTLPCVIVGYRGMVQWTKDGLALGGERDLPGWVRYSLMGNPLSGEHSLMIDSAELGDDAVYECQATQAGLRSHRAKLTVLVPPSDPVVEGGPVVRLKAHTPHNLTCRASGAKPAAEITWYRDGEIMHDAIYTKTLMEDGKRETAVSMLPMVPEDSDSGRTYTCRVLNPAAPAGRQTSVTISVQHPPSVTLSVQPQTVMEGAKVLFICSASANPEITGYRWSKGGVPISEANGDSLEVTVDHSYFTDPVSCEVSNSVGSTNVSTLVDVQFGPRLLTEPKPQTVDIGMDAAFTCSWTGNPPLTLAWTKQGSSVVLSNSNTLQLKAVTQEDSGTYTCKAIVPRIGVAERDVTLTVNGPPIITAEATQQAVKHSKGKLECLVGSSPPPDKIVWTFGDMILSSGSSGRFSVQTVHSDRGVLSSLILSETLAQDFQLRYNCTAYNRFGTGMALVTLEEQGMGSSFTILYFLLRNEFVLYLMHLTLNV
;
A
#
# COMPACT_ATOMS: atom_id res chain seq x y z
N MET A 1 -13.64 -96.59 -121.24
CA MET A 1 -14.42 -96.55 -120.08
C MET A 1 -13.55 -95.81 -119.09
N VAL A 2 -13.88 -94.57 -118.96
CA VAL A 2 -13.05 -93.67 -118.19
C VAL A 2 -13.88 -93.16 -116.96
N ASP A 3 -13.47 -93.55 -115.79
CA ASP A 3 -14.08 -93.09 -114.53
C ASP A 3 -13.50 -91.71 -114.08
N TRP A 4 -14.45 -90.83 -113.86
CA TRP A 4 -14.11 -89.51 -113.30
C TRP A 4 -14.31 -89.49 -111.77
N ILE A 5 -13.27 -89.27 -111.00
CA ILE A 5 -13.33 -89.14 -109.62
C ILE A 5 -13.33 -87.58 -109.30
N LEU A 6 -14.46 -87.10 -108.80
CA LEU A 6 -14.62 -85.69 -108.30
C LEU A 6 -14.02 -85.60 -106.94
N MET A 7 -12.98 -84.80 -106.81
CA MET A 7 -12.32 -84.47 -105.53
C MET A 7 -12.96 -83.14 -104.91
N PHE A 8 -13.81 -83.31 -103.87
CA PHE A 8 -14.36 -82.22 -103.15
C PHE A 8 -13.30 -81.60 -102.25
N CYS A 9 -12.88 -80.36 -102.56
CA CYS A 9 -12.03 -79.55 -101.69
C CYS A 9 -12.92 -78.80 -100.64
N VAL A 10 -12.94 -79.30 -99.39
CA VAL A 10 -13.61 -78.62 -98.29
C VAL A 10 -12.71 -77.45 -97.82
N CYS A 11 -13.07 -76.22 -98.25
CA CYS A 11 -12.48 -74.99 -97.73
C CYS A 11 -13.00 -74.75 -96.31
N VAL A 12 -12.23 -75.07 -95.26
CA VAL A 12 -12.50 -74.67 -93.87
C VAL A 12 -12.18 -73.17 -93.74
N CYS A 13 -13.25 -72.37 -93.79
CA CYS A 13 -13.13 -70.96 -93.40
C CYS A 13 -12.90 -70.89 -91.89
N VAL A 14 -11.65 -70.64 -91.44
CA VAL A 14 -11.32 -70.27 -90.09
C VAL A 14 -11.74 -68.77 -89.96
N PRO A 15 -12.71 -68.44 -89.09
CA PRO A 15 -13.04 -67.01 -88.88
C PRO A 15 -11.80 -66.27 -88.44
N PRO A 16 -11.60 -65.03 -88.92
CA PRO A 16 -10.49 -64.22 -88.43
C PRO A 16 -10.67 -64.02 -86.94
N THR A 17 -9.72 -64.44 -86.16
CA THR A 17 -9.63 -64.09 -84.76
C THR A 17 -9.49 -62.58 -84.70
N VAL A 18 -10.56 -61.86 -84.28
CA VAL A 18 -10.51 -60.44 -84.00
C VAL A 18 -9.57 -60.31 -82.82
N SER A 19 -8.32 -59.94 -83.08
CA SER A 19 -7.40 -59.52 -82.02
C SER A 19 -7.99 -58.28 -81.39
N GLN A 20 -8.60 -58.46 -80.26
CA GLN A 20 -9.09 -57.31 -79.45
C GLN A 20 -7.90 -56.45 -79.12
N ALA A 21 -7.93 -55.15 -79.56
CA ALA A 21 -6.87 -54.20 -79.23
C ALA A 21 -6.70 -54.11 -77.73
N ALA A 22 -5.47 -54.11 -77.27
CA ALA A 22 -5.16 -53.97 -75.84
C ALA A 22 -5.71 -52.65 -75.30
N TYR A 23 -6.33 -52.69 -74.14
CA TYR A 23 -6.86 -51.51 -73.44
C TYR A 23 -6.73 -51.66 -71.94
N PHE A 24 -6.72 -50.49 -71.20
CA PHE A 24 -6.74 -50.50 -69.75
C PHE A 24 -8.15 -50.75 -69.23
N SER A 25 -8.33 -51.82 -68.45
CA SER A 25 -9.56 -52.06 -67.67
C SER A 25 -9.50 -51.37 -66.27
N GLN A 26 -8.28 -51.22 -65.72
CA GLN A 26 -8.03 -50.43 -64.55
C GLN A 26 -6.76 -49.60 -64.77
N GLN A 27 -6.83 -48.32 -64.32
CA GLN A 27 -5.72 -47.36 -64.38
C GLN A 27 -5.44 -46.78 -62.99
N PRO A 28 -4.19 -46.38 -62.72
CA PRO A 28 -3.86 -45.73 -61.48
C PRO A 28 -4.61 -44.38 -61.35
N GLN A 29 -5.01 -44.06 -60.14
CA GLN A 29 -5.63 -42.77 -59.75
C GLN A 29 -4.82 -42.14 -58.64
N ASP A 30 -5.02 -40.84 -58.41
CA ASP A 30 -4.41 -40.11 -57.29
C ASP A 30 -4.73 -40.82 -55.97
N GLN A 31 -3.71 -41.08 -55.21
CA GLN A 31 -3.82 -41.71 -53.89
C GLN A 31 -3.06 -40.96 -52.83
N VAL A 32 -3.51 -41.10 -51.57
CA VAL A 32 -2.90 -40.58 -50.42
C VAL A 32 -2.55 -41.69 -49.46
N VAL A 33 -1.33 -41.71 -48.99
CA VAL A 33 -0.84 -42.73 -48.04
C VAL A 33 -0.08 -42.08 -46.92
N VAL A 34 -0.14 -42.63 -45.71
CA VAL A 34 0.69 -42.17 -44.60
C VAL A 34 2.06 -42.85 -44.67
N ALA A 35 3.12 -42.12 -44.43
CA ALA A 35 4.48 -42.67 -44.40
C ALA A 35 4.56 -43.89 -43.47
N GLY A 36 5.21 -44.97 -43.99
CA GLY A 36 5.27 -46.28 -43.33
C GLY A 36 4.12 -47.23 -43.66
N GLN A 37 3.05 -46.79 -44.34
CA GLN A 37 1.97 -47.67 -44.84
C GLN A 37 2.25 -48.11 -46.28
N SER A 38 1.68 -49.23 -46.64
CA SER A 38 1.78 -49.78 -48.04
C SER A 38 0.65 -49.25 -48.91
N VAL A 39 0.91 -49.00 -50.17
CA VAL A 39 -0.05 -48.55 -51.18
C VAL A 39 0.09 -49.33 -52.48
N THR A 40 -1.03 -49.59 -53.13
CA THR A 40 -1.04 -50.28 -54.44
C THR A 40 -1.69 -49.38 -55.50
N LEU A 41 -0.96 -49.04 -56.52
CA LEU A 41 -1.46 -48.38 -57.73
C LEU A 41 -1.94 -49.37 -58.74
N PRO A 42 -3.24 -49.45 -59.09
CA PRO A 42 -3.77 -50.44 -59.98
C PRO A 42 -3.35 -50.21 -61.45
N CYS A 43 -3.00 -51.28 -62.15
CA CYS A 43 -2.81 -51.28 -63.60
C CYS A 43 -3.21 -52.62 -64.13
N VAL A 44 -4.33 -52.69 -64.88
CA VAL A 44 -4.83 -53.93 -65.52
C VAL A 44 -5.04 -53.64 -66.98
N ILE A 45 -4.36 -54.43 -67.85
CA ILE A 45 -4.39 -54.31 -69.33
C ILE A 45 -4.94 -55.55 -69.93
N VAL A 46 -6.12 -55.48 -70.48
CA VAL A 46 -6.77 -56.63 -71.19
C VAL A 46 -6.23 -56.76 -72.62
N GLY A 47 -5.96 -58.01 -73.03
CA GLY A 47 -5.51 -58.28 -74.38
C GLY A 47 -4.02 -58.03 -74.63
N TYR A 48 -3.23 -57.83 -73.60
CA TYR A 48 -1.79 -57.55 -73.68
C TYR A 48 -0.98 -58.57 -72.88
N ARG A 49 0.06 -59.12 -73.49
CA ARG A 49 0.99 -60.08 -72.86
C ARG A 49 2.46 -59.68 -72.99
N GLY A 50 2.69 -58.42 -73.32
CA GLY A 50 4.03 -57.86 -73.43
C GLY A 50 4.54 -57.31 -72.11
N MET A 51 5.69 -56.63 -72.14
CA MET A 51 6.31 -56.03 -71.00
C MET A 51 5.54 -54.75 -70.57
N VAL A 52 5.18 -54.66 -69.30
CA VAL A 52 4.61 -53.42 -68.67
C VAL A 52 5.66 -52.78 -67.79
N GLN A 53 5.85 -51.47 -67.97
CA GLN A 53 6.81 -50.68 -67.27
C GLN A 53 6.09 -49.56 -66.48
N TRP A 54 6.46 -49.40 -65.25
CA TRP A 54 6.06 -48.23 -64.47
C TRP A 54 7.09 -47.10 -64.54
N THR A 55 6.63 -45.91 -64.53
CA THR A 55 7.49 -44.69 -64.39
C THR A 55 7.14 -43.93 -63.12
N LYS A 56 8.15 -43.31 -62.51
CA LYS A 56 8.08 -42.39 -61.37
C LYS A 56 8.69 -41.05 -61.82
N ASP A 57 7.89 -39.98 -61.84
CA ASP A 57 8.26 -38.64 -62.35
C ASP A 57 8.89 -38.72 -63.76
N GLY A 58 8.42 -39.69 -64.60
CA GLY A 58 8.90 -39.90 -65.93
C GLY A 58 10.13 -40.82 -66.05
N LEU A 59 10.74 -41.24 -64.96
CA LEU A 59 11.85 -42.18 -64.93
C LEU A 59 11.33 -43.63 -64.85
N ALA A 60 11.82 -44.51 -65.70
CA ALA A 60 11.44 -45.94 -65.73
C ALA A 60 11.94 -46.66 -64.47
N LEU A 61 11.04 -47.42 -63.80
CA LEU A 61 11.40 -48.22 -62.63
C LEU A 61 12.00 -49.60 -63.02
N GLY A 62 11.78 -50.06 -64.26
CA GLY A 62 12.14 -51.33 -64.76
C GLY A 62 10.93 -52.10 -65.29
N GLY A 63 11.16 -53.21 -66.02
CA GLY A 63 10.11 -54.06 -66.57
C GLY A 63 10.00 -55.45 -65.92
N GLU A 64 10.89 -55.73 -65.01
CA GLU A 64 10.87 -56.99 -64.23
C GLU A 64 9.93 -56.86 -63.03
N ARG A 65 9.35 -57.96 -62.57
CA ARG A 65 8.35 -57.96 -61.52
C ARG A 65 8.93 -57.63 -60.14
N ASP A 66 10.18 -58.01 -59.93
CA ASP A 66 10.86 -57.77 -58.65
C ASP A 66 11.60 -56.41 -58.57
N LEU A 67 11.56 -55.63 -59.65
CA LEU A 67 12.14 -54.26 -59.76
C LEU A 67 13.51 -54.15 -59.07
N PRO A 68 14.58 -54.78 -59.60
CA PRO A 68 15.90 -54.74 -59.01
C PRO A 68 16.39 -53.32 -58.88
N GLY A 69 16.83 -52.91 -57.67
CA GLY A 69 17.18 -51.52 -57.30
C GLY A 69 16.04 -50.78 -56.62
N TRP A 70 14.85 -51.28 -56.49
CA TRP A 70 13.69 -50.69 -55.82
C TRP A 70 13.13 -51.64 -54.76
N VAL A 71 13.85 -51.88 -53.69
CA VAL A 71 13.58 -52.92 -52.66
C VAL A 71 12.16 -52.88 -52.09
N ARG A 72 11.53 -51.71 -52.04
CA ARG A 72 10.18 -51.49 -51.49
C ARG A 72 9.09 -51.55 -52.55
N TYR A 73 9.45 -51.75 -53.88
CA TYR A 73 8.52 -51.73 -54.96
C TYR A 73 8.42 -53.16 -55.59
N SER A 74 7.21 -53.56 -55.86
CA SER A 74 6.96 -54.86 -56.55
C SER A 74 5.74 -54.79 -57.45
N LEU A 75 5.73 -55.59 -58.55
CA LEU A 75 4.55 -55.67 -59.38
C LEU A 75 3.67 -56.84 -58.91
N MET A 76 2.45 -56.48 -58.52
CA MET A 76 1.46 -57.44 -58.00
C MET A 76 0.46 -57.91 -59.08
N GLY A 77 -0.21 -59.01 -58.79
CA GLY A 77 -1.25 -59.61 -59.62
C GLY A 77 -0.73 -60.63 -60.60
N ASN A 78 -1.64 -61.29 -61.37
CA ASN A 78 -1.31 -62.32 -62.33
C ASN A 78 -1.10 -61.70 -63.73
N PRO A 79 0.11 -61.78 -64.33
CA PRO A 79 0.37 -61.22 -65.66
C PRO A 79 -0.45 -61.87 -66.75
N LEU A 80 -0.90 -63.10 -66.53
CA LEU A 80 -1.76 -63.82 -67.53
C LEU A 80 -3.16 -63.22 -67.60
N SER A 81 -3.65 -62.58 -66.47
CA SER A 81 -4.92 -61.84 -66.43
C SER A 81 -4.76 -60.37 -66.79
N GLY A 82 -3.53 -59.94 -67.14
CA GLY A 82 -3.23 -58.53 -67.44
C GLY A 82 -3.00 -57.63 -66.21
N GLU A 83 -2.82 -58.18 -65.03
CA GLU A 83 -2.59 -57.45 -63.78
C GLU A 83 -1.11 -57.14 -63.63
N HIS A 84 -0.83 -55.78 -63.50
CA HIS A 84 0.51 -55.20 -63.34
C HIS A 84 0.49 -54.07 -62.34
N SER A 85 -0.27 -54.22 -61.24
CA SER A 85 -0.39 -53.20 -60.20
C SER A 85 0.94 -53.02 -59.51
N LEU A 86 1.33 -51.75 -59.27
CA LEU A 86 2.53 -51.36 -58.52
C LEU A 86 2.21 -51.29 -57.04
N MET A 87 2.85 -52.17 -56.27
CA MET A 87 2.84 -52.10 -54.82
C MET A 87 4.09 -51.39 -54.33
N ILE A 88 3.90 -50.41 -53.43
CA ILE A 88 4.95 -49.73 -52.70
C ILE A 88 4.75 -50.08 -51.23
N ASP A 89 5.69 -50.82 -50.67
CA ASP A 89 5.67 -51.20 -49.27
C ASP A 89 6.37 -50.09 -48.41
N SER A 90 5.81 -49.83 -47.23
CA SER A 90 6.39 -48.85 -46.31
C SER A 90 6.71 -47.53 -47.01
N ALA A 91 5.72 -46.87 -47.58
CA ALA A 91 5.87 -45.63 -48.34
C ALA A 91 6.66 -44.55 -47.57
N GLU A 92 7.61 -43.95 -48.25
CA GLU A 92 8.47 -42.84 -47.70
C GLU A 92 8.21 -41.54 -48.46
N LEU A 93 8.67 -40.44 -47.92
CA LEU A 93 8.55 -39.10 -48.53
C LEU A 93 9.14 -39.04 -49.94
N GLY A 94 10.16 -39.90 -50.22
CA GLY A 94 10.74 -40.05 -51.52
C GLY A 94 9.78 -40.64 -52.57
N ASP A 95 8.70 -41.33 -52.14
CA ASP A 95 7.68 -41.92 -53.00
C ASP A 95 6.55 -40.97 -53.39
N ASP A 96 6.54 -39.74 -52.80
CA ASP A 96 5.63 -38.67 -53.19
C ASP A 96 6.00 -38.15 -54.58
N ALA A 97 5.35 -38.70 -55.60
CA ALA A 97 5.70 -38.52 -56.98
C ALA A 97 4.50 -38.79 -57.90
N VAL A 98 4.68 -38.59 -59.18
CA VAL A 98 3.71 -38.93 -60.23
C VAL A 98 4.08 -40.28 -60.91
N TYR A 99 3.14 -41.21 -60.89
CA TYR A 99 3.32 -42.57 -61.45
C TYR A 99 2.50 -42.75 -62.69
N GLU A 100 3.03 -43.53 -63.67
CA GLU A 100 2.35 -43.88 -64.90
C GLU A 100 2.69 -45.32 -65.28
N CYS A 101 1.68 -46.11 -65.62
CA CYS A 101 1.80 -47.50 -66.13
C CYS A 101 1.86 -47.49 -67.67
N GLN A 102 2.84 -48.14 -68.27
CA GLN A 102 3.10 -48.13 -69.73
C GLN A 102 3.23 -49.54 -70.32
N ALA A 103 2.42 -49.84 -71.33
CA ALA A 103 2.58 -51.00 -72.20
C ALA A 103 3.28 -50.58 -73.51
N THR A 104 4.61 -50.49 -73.47
CA THR A 104 5.41 -49.79 -74.45
C THR A 104 5.28 -50.39 -75.86
N GLN A 105 5.19 -51.76 -75.98
CA GLN A 105 5.01 -52.46 -77.26
C GLN A 105 3.63 -52.22 -77.87
N ALA A 106 2.60 -51.93 -77.06
CA ALA A 106 1.26 -51.58 -77.50
C ALA A 106 1.02 -50.09 -77.67
N GLY A 107 2.02 -49.23 -77.34
CA GLY A 107 1.88 -47.77 -77.37
C GLY A 107 0.87 -47.23 -76.36
N LEU A 108 0.50 -48.00 -75.34
CA LEU A 108 -0.49 -47.58 -74.29
C LEU A 108 0.19 -46.97 -73.07
N ARG A 109 -0.39 -45.90 -72.62
CA ARG A 109 -0.01 -45.20 -71.36
C ARG A 109 -1.25 -44.93 -70.50
N SER A 110 -1.14 -45.21 -69.23
CA SER A 110 -2.21 -44.87 -68.28
C SER A 110 -2.33 -43.36 -68.00
N HIS A 111 -3.36 -42.97 -67.29
CA HIS A 111 -3.39 -41.69 -66.67
C HIS A 111 -2.19 -41.54 -65.71
N ARG A 112 -1.71 -40.31 -65.56
CA ARG A 112 -0.73 -39.96 -64.52
C ARG A 112 -1.44 -39.91 -63.17
N ALA A 113 -0.98 -40.70 -62.21
CA ALA A 113 -1.50 -40.77 -60.85
C ALA A 113 -0.49 -40.12 -59.87
N LYS A 114 -0.94 -39.16 -59.13
CA LYS A 114 -0.15 -38.56 -58.09
C LYS A 114 -0.28 -39.34 -56.79
N LEU A 115 0.81 -39.87 -56.29
CA LEU A 115 0.90 -40.43 -54.98
C LEU A 115 1.34 -39.29 -54.04
N THR A 116 0.49 -38.94 -53.01
CA THR A 116 0.81 -38.01 -51.98
C THR A 116 1.14 -38.78 -50.70
N VAL A 117 2.35 -38.61 -50.20
CA VAL A 117 2.78 -39.21 -48.93
C VAL A 117 2.60 -38.22 -47.81
N LEU A 118 1.70 -38.51 -46.86
CA LEU A 118 1.50 -37.76 -45.65
C LEU A 118 2.55 -38.14 -44.61
N VAL A 119 3.10 -37.12 -43.91
CA VAL A 119 4.10 -37.33 -42.86
C VAL A 119 3.57 -36.75 -41.58
N PRO A 120 3.50 -37.54 -40.48
CA PRO A 120 3.09 -37.00 -39.19
C PRO A 120 4.10 -35.97 -38.66
N PRO A 121 3.67 -34.96 -37.87
CA PRO A 121 4.57 -34.02 -37.22
C PRO A 121 5.48 -34.72 -36.22
N SER A 122 6.67 -34.18 -35.97
CA SER A 122 7.45 -34.53 -34.78
C SER A 122 6.67 -34.20 -33.51
N ASP A 123 7.11 -34.70 -32.35
CA ASP A 123 6.55 -34.28 -31.06
C ASP A 123 6.70 -32.77 -30.90
N PRO A 124 5.64 -32.08 -30.51
CA PRO A 124 5.69 -30.64 -30.35
C PRO A 124 6.62 -30.23 -29.18
N VAL A 125 7.29 -29.12 -29.34
CA VAL A 125 8.18 -28.54 -28.32
C VAL A 125 7.73 -27.15 -28.03
N VAL A 126 7.49 -26.84 -26.72
CA VAL A 126 7.29 -25.49 -26.25
C VAL A 126 8.63 -24.96 -25.72
N GLU A 127 9.02 -23.80 -26.22
CA GLU A 127 10.28 -23.16 -25.84
C GLU A 127 10.32 -22.86 -24.33
N GLY A 128 11.43 -23.18 -23.69
CA GLY A 128 11.63 -22.96 -22.25
C GLY A 128 11.00 -24.00 -21.33
N GLY A 129 10.30 -25.01 -21.85
CA GLY A 129 9.70 -26.09 -21.04
C GLY A 129 10.70 -27.00 -20.33
N PRO A 130 10.26 -27.78 -19.33
CA PRO A 130 8.87 -28.00 -18.89
C PRO A 130 8.28 -26.92 -17.97
N VAL A 131 9.11 -26.02 -17.35
CA VAL A 131 8.66 -24.89 -16.52
C VAL A 131 9.16 -23.60 -17.15
N VAL A 132 8.23 -22.77 -17.62
CA VAL A 132 8.55 -21.46 -18.20
C VAL A 132 8.48 -20.39 -17.10
N ARG A 133 9.63 -19.77 -16.81
CA ARG A 133 9.72 -18.69 -15.82
C ARG A 133 9.48 -17.37 -16.50
N LEU A 134 8.40 -16.68 -16.10
CA LEU A 134 7.97 -15.41 -16.66
C LEU A 134 7.96 -14.33 -15.57
N LYS A 135 8.18 -13.09 -15.99
CA LYS A 135 8.07 -11.94 -15.10
C LYS A 135 6.65 -11.38 -15.14
N ALA A 136 6.04 -11.14 -13.99
CA ALA A 136 4.70 -10.56 -13.92
C ALA A 136 4.61 -9.25 -14.72
N HIS A 137 3.46 -9.04 -15.35
CA HIS A 137 3.12 -7.85 -16.14
C HIS A 137 4.09 -7.52 -17.29
N THR A 138 4.93 -8.51 -17.72
CA THR A 138 5.84 -8.34 -18.85
C THR A 138 5.33 -9.16 -20.02
N PRO A 139 4.99 -8.56 -21.19
CA PRO A 139 4.52 -9.29 -22.35
C PRO A 139 5.49 -10.38 -22.76
N HIS A 140 4.96 -11.57 -23.03
CA HIS A 140 5.72 -12.74 -23.46
C HIS A 140 4.96 -13.53 -24.51
N ASN A 141 5.68 -14.24 -25.39
CA ASN A 141 5.10 -15.14 -26.37
C ASN A 141 5.50 -16.59 -26.04
N LEU A 142 4.54 -17.42 -25.67
CA LEU A 142 4.78 -18.86 -25.61
C LEU A 142 4.87 -19.39 -27.02
N THR A 143 5.98 -20.03 -27.40
CA THR A 143 6.23 -20.54 -28.75
C THR A 143 6.18 -22.03 -28.73
N CYS A 144 5.29 -22.61 -29.57
CA CYS A 144 5.23 -24.05 -29.86
C CYS A 144 5.67 -24.33 -31.29
N ARG A 145 6.52 -25.35 -31.46
CA ARG A 145 7.08 -25.75 -32.72
C ARG A 145 6.82 -27.24 -32.98
N ALA A 146 6.31 -27.56 -34.19
CA ALA A 146 6.16 -28.93 -34.70
C ALA A 146 6.78 -29.01 -36.10
N SER A 147 7.78 -29.86 -36.26
CA SER A 147 8.58 -29.95 -37.50
C SER A 147 8.30 -31.22 -38.30
N GLY A 148 8.64 -31.17 -39.57
CA GLY A 148 8.75 -32.35 -40.44
C GLY A 148 7.43 -32.93 -40.92
N ALA A 149 6.33 -32.21 -40.78
CA ALA A 149 5.01 -32.65 -41.18
C ALA A 149 4.73 -32.41 -42.69
N LYS A 150 3.89 -33.22 -43.24
CA LYS A 150 3.30 -33.00 -44.58
C LYS A 150 1.84 -33.48 -44.60
N PRO A 151 0.86 -32.59 -44.77
CA PRO A 151 1.01 -31.12 -44.74
C PRO A 151 1.42 -30.62 -43.36
N ALA A 152 1.70 -29.29 -43.25
CA ALA A 152 1.99 -28.63 -41.98
C ALA A 152 0.98 -28.98 -40.90
N ALA A 153 1.44 -29.15 -39.66
CA ALA A 153 0.56 -29.45 -38.55
C ALA A 153 -0.28 -28.23 -38.16
N GLU A 154 -1.54 -28.45 -37.83
CA GLU A 154 -2.37 -27.49 -37.13
C GLU A 154 -1.98 -27.48 -35.65
N ILE A 155 -1.85 -26.28 -35.04
CA ILE A 155 -1.46 -26.12 -33.64
C ILE A 155 -2.60 -25.43 -32.89
N THR A 156 -3.04 -26.06 -31.79
CA THR A 156 -4.05 -25.50 -30.89
C THR A 156 -3.47 -25.42 -29.47
N TRP A 157 -3.66 -24.26 -28.82
CA TRP A 157 -3.27 -24.04 -27.46
C TRP A 157 -4.43 -24.26 -26.51
N TYR A 158 -4.11 -24.81 -25.33
CA TYR A 158 -5.03 -24.98 -24.22
C TYR A 158 -4.41 -24.40 -22.95
N ARG A 159 -5.22 -23.70 -22.15
CA ARG A 159 -4.87 -23.30 -20.79
C ARG A 159 -5.78 -24.05 -19.83
N ASP A 160 -5.20 -24.91 -19.00
CA ASP A 160 -5.94 -25.74 -18.03
C ASP A 160 -7.10 -26.53 -18.66
N GLY A 161 -6.96 -26.91 -19.96
CA GLY A 161 -7.97 -27.65 -20.73
C GLY A 161 -8.90 -26.79 -21.58
N GLU A 162 -8.87 -25.48 -21.47
CA GLU A 162 -9.67 -24.54 -22.27
C GLU A 162 -8.89 -24.05 -23.49
N ILE A 163 -9.57 -23.94 -24.65
CA ILE A 163 -8.96 -23.52 -25.92
C ILE A 163 -8.62 -22.01 -25.87
N MET A 164 -7.42 -21.67 -26.33
CA MET A 164 -6.95 -20.30 -26.52
C MET A 164 -7.04 -19.90 -27.98
N HIS A 165 -7.62 -18.74 -28.29
CA HIS A 165 -7.91 -18.31 -29.66
C HIS A 165 -6.93 -17.28 -30.24
N ASP A 166 -6.12 -16.64 -29.42
CA ASP A 166 -5.31 -15.46 -29.80
C ASP A 166 -3.90 -15.85 -30.32
N ALA A 167 -3.68 -17.13 -30.63
CA ALA A 167 -2.38 -17.61 -31.07
C ALA A 167 -2.09 -17.24 -32.53
N ILE A 168 -0.88 -16.75 -32.78
CA ILE A 168 -0.38 -16.41 -34.12
C ILE A 168 0.27 -17.66 -34.71
N TYR A 169 -0.21 -18.11 -35.86
CA TYR A 169 0.28 -19.30 -36.54
C TYR A 169 1.13 -18.94 -37.77
N THR A 170 2.27 -19.60 -37.93
CA THR A 170 3.14 -19.52 -39.11
C THR A 170 3.63 -20.89 -39.50
N LYS A 171 3.96 -21.07 -40.81
CA LYS A 171 4.57 -22.29 -41.33
C LYS A 171 5.69 -21.98 -42.32
N THR A 172 6.68 -22.82 -42.35
CA THR A 172 7.84 -22.69 -43.24
C THR A 172 8.14 -24.00 -43.91
N LEU A 173 8.38 -23.96 -45.22
CA LEU A 173 8.81 -25.14 -46.00
C LEU A 173 10.24 -25.50 -45.59
N MET A 174 10.50 -26.80 -45.41
CA MET A 174 11.82 -27.33 -45.12
C MET A 174 12.69 -27.42 -46.39
N GLU A 175 13.99 -27.64 -46.22
CA GLU A 175 14.97 -27.72 -47.33
C GLU A 175 14.65 -28.82 -48.36
N ASP A 176 13.93 -29.89 -47.96
CA ASP A 176 13.50 -30.96 -48.85
C ASP A 176 12.38 -30.54 -49.84
N GLY A 177 11.85 -29.34 -49.68
CA GLY A 177 10.78 -28.81 -50.53
C GLY A 177 9.43 -29.51 -50.39
N LYS A 178 9.26 -30.45 -49.44
CA LYS A 178 8.07 -31.28 -49.27
C LYS A 178 7.44 -31.20 -47.88
N ARG A 179 8.25 -31.19 -46.82
CA ARG A 179 7.79 -31.09 -45.41
C ARG A 179 7.75 -29.65 -44.96
N GLU A 180 6.92 -29.39 -43.97
CA GLU A 180 6.77 -28.07 -43.39
C GLU A 180 7.01 -28.13 -41.86
N THR A 181 7.48 -27.02 -41.32
CA THR A 181 7.55 -26.75 -39.88
C THR A 181 6.47 -25.75 -39.54
N ALA A 182 5.60 -26.11 -38.61
CA ALA A 182 4.59 -25.23 -38.03
C ALA A 182 5.10 -24.62 -36.74
N VAL A 183 4.85 -23.31 -36.54
CA VAL A 183 5.16 -22.57 -35.33
C VAL A 183 3.93 -21.76 -34.93
N SER A 184 3.56 -21.85 -33.67
CA SER A 184 2.49 -21.03 -33.11
C SER A 184 3.00 -20.26 -31.89
N MET A 185 2.72 -18.96 -31.88
CA MET A 185 3.06 -18.06 -30.81
C MET A 185 1.78 -17.61 -30.11
N LEU A 186 1.67 -17.85 -28.80
CA LEU A 186 0.58 -17.41 -27.96
C LEU A 186 1.07 -16.19 -27.17
N PRO A 187 0.62 -14.96 -27.52
CA PRO A 187 0.96 -13.77 -26.76
C PRO A 187 0.22 -13.77 -25.42
N MET A 188 0.92 -13.41 -24.33
CA MET A 188 0.35 -13.30 -23.01
C MET A 188 1.03 -12.22 -22.19
N VAL A 189 0.30 -11.63 -21.25
CA VAL A 189 0.83 -10.80 -20.18
C VAL A 189 0.56 -11.55 -18.88
N PRO A 190 1.58 -12.22 -18.29
CA PRO A 190 1.37 -13.06 -17.13
C PRO A 190 1.03 -12.22 -15.89
N GLU A 191 0.01 -12.68 -15.14
CA GLU A 191 -0.35 -12.18 -13.82
C GLU A 191 0.12 -13.17 -12.75
N ASP A 192 0.16 -12.73 -11.49
CA ASP A 192 0.55 -13.58 -10.35
C ASP A 192 -0.32 -14.84 -10.25
N SER A 193 -1.62 -14.71 -10.61
CA SER A 193 -2.61 -15.79 -10.66
C SER A 193 -2.35 -16.84 -11.74
N ASP A 194 -1.48 -16.57 -12.71
CA ASP A 194 -1.10 -17.52 -13.75
C ASP A 194 0.00 -18.49 -13.27
N SER A 195 0.62 -18.23 -12.13
CA SER A 195 1.64 -19.10 -11.58
C SER A 195 1.05 -20.47 -11.21
N GLY A 196 1.66 -21.55 -11.73
CA GLY A 196 1.18 -22.92 -11.58
C GLY A 196 0.19 -23.38 -12.65
N ARG A 197 -0.29 -22.51 -13.53
CA ARG A 197 -1.17 -22.90 -14.65
C ARG A 197 -0.43 -23.71 -15.70
N THR A 198 -1.15 -24.63 -16.34
CA THR A 198 -0.62 -25.51 -17.38
C THR A 198 -1.08 -25.06 -18.75
N TYR A 199 -0.12 -24.84 -19.64
CA TYR A 199 -0.36 -24.55 -21.05
C TYR A 199 0.03 -25.76 -21.88
N THR A 200 -0.90 -26.25 -22.71
CA THR A 200 -0.73 -27.43 -23.56
C THR A 200 -0.77 -27.03 -25.03
N CYS A 201 0.27 -27.36 -25.74
CA CYS A 201 0.33 -27.27 -27.19
C CYS A 201 -0.05 -28.63 -27.79
N ARG A 202 -1.14 -28.71 -28.55
CA ARG A 202 -1.60 -29.86 -29.28
C ARG A 202 -1.42 -29.65 -30.78
N VAL A 203 -0.82 -30.62 -31.44
CA VAL A 203 -0.57 -30.59 -32.88
C VAL A 203 -1.22 -31.77 -33.55
N LEU A 204 -1.78 -31.57 -34.73
CA LEU A 204 -2.40 -32.62 -35.52
C LEU A 204 -2.24 -32.33 -37.01
N ASN A 205 -2.23 -33.38 -37.82
CA ASN A 205 -2.39 -33.31 -39.25
C ASN A 205 -3.09 -34.60 -39.77
N PRO A 206 -3.44 -34.73 -41.07
CA PRO A 206 -4.10 -35.91 -41.59
C PRO A 206 -3.33 -37.22 -41.40
N ALA A 207 -1.98 -37.17 -41.25
CA ALA A 207 -1.17 -38.37 -40.97
C ALA A 207 -1.21 -38.78 -39.48
N ALA A 208 -1.61 -37.87 -38.57
CA ALA A 208 -1.73 -38.11 -37.14
C ALA A 208 -3.02 -37.48 -36.60
N PRO A 209 -4.20 -38.02 -36.92
CA PRO A 209 -5.49 -37.40 -36.53
C PRO A 209 -5.76 -37.48 -35.04
N ALA A 210 -5.14 -38.38 -34.29
CA ALA A 210 -5.20 -38.41 -32.83
C ALA A 210 -4.47 -37.22 -32.21
N GLY A 211 -3.55 -36.62 -32.95
CA GLY A 211 -2.71 -35.51 -32.49
C GLY A 211 -1.59 -35.96 -31.56
N ARG A 212 -0.65 -35.04 -31.33
CA ARG A 212 0.41 -35.12 -30.34
C ARG A 212 0.35 -33.87 -29.49
N GLN A 213 0.83 -33.91 -28.24
CA GLN A 213 0.78 -32.76 -27.37
C GLN A 213 1.98 -32.69 -26.42
N THR A 214 2.28 -31.51 -26.00
CA THR A 214 3.24 -31.23 -24.93
C THR A 214 2.67 -30.15 -24.02
N SER A 215 3.03 -30.18 -22.72
CA SER A 215 2.53 -29.25 -21.75
C SER A 215 3.69 -28.58 -21.01
N VAL A 216 3.51 -27.32 -20.67
CA VAL A 216 4.43 -26.56 -19.82
C VAL A 216 3.67 -25.91 -18.67
N THR A 217 4.33 -25.78 -17.53
CA THR A 217 3.81 -25.04 -16.37
C THR A 217 4.43 -23.66 -16.33
N ILE A 218 3.63 -22.64 -16.09
CA ILE A 218 4.10 -21.27 -15.95
C ILE A 218 4.50 -21.01 -14.50
N SER A 219 5.65 -20.38 -14.28
CA SER A 219 6.10 -19.87 -12.98
C SER A 219 6.26 -18.36 -13.09
N VAL A 220 5.28 -17.61 -12.59
CA VAL A 220 5.31 -16.15 -12.65
C VAL A 220 6.13 -15.61 -11.49
N GLN A 221 7.19 -14.88 -11.84
CA GLN A 221 8.06 -14.22 -10.87
C GLN A 221 7.54 -12.82 -10.60
N HIS A 222 7.32 -12.52 -9.30
CA HIS A 222 6.82 -11.22 -8.84
C HIS A 222 7.48 -10.81 -7.52
N PRO A 223 7.58 -9.49 -7.22
CA PRO A 223 7.95 -9.00 -5.89
C PRO A 223 6.96 -9.51 -4.84
N PRO A 224 7.32 -9.47 -3.54
CA PRO A 224 6.41 -9.88 -2.49
C PRO A 224 5.08 -9.12 -2.50
N SER A 225 3.96 -9.83 -2.40
CA SER A 225 2.66 -9.28 -2.03
C SER A 225 2.57 -9.28 -0.51
N VAL A 226 2.40 -8.11 0.12
CA VAL A 226 2.58 -7.93 1.56
C VAL A 226 1.31 -7.38 2.19
N THR A 227 0.94 -7.93 3.35
CA THR A 227 -0.11 -7.40 4.22
C THR A 227 0.45 -7.22 5.63
N LEU A 228 0.16 -6.06 6.24
CA LEU A 228 0.60 -5.72 7.57
C LEU A 228 -0.60 -5.60 8.50
N SER A 229 -0.61 -6.36 9.58
CA SER A 229 -1.62 -6.29 10.64
C SER A 229 -0.99 -5.91 11.97
N VAL A 230 -1.80 -5.31 12.85
CA VAL A 230 -1.38 -4.86 14.17
C VAL A 230 -2.37 -5.35 15.22
N GLN A 231 -1.86 -5.88 16.33
CA GLN A 231 -2.65 -6.47 17.41
C GLN A 231 -2.12 -6.08 18.79
N PRO A 232 -2.95 -5.48 19.66
CA PRO A 232 -4.25 -4.89 19.36
C PRO A 232 -4.11 -3.59 18.54
N GLN A 233 -5.17 -3.16 17.84
CA GLN A 233 -5.12 -1.96 17.00
C GLN A 233 -5.19 -0.66 17.81
N THR A 234 -5.93 -0.67 18.94
CA THR A 234 -6.06 0.44 19.88
C THR A 234 -5.48 0.05 21.22
N VAL A 235 -4.56 0.84 21.75
CA VAL A 235 -3.85 0.55 22.99
C VAL A 235 -3.56 1.82 23.79
N MET A 236 -3.32 1.65 25.09
CA MET A 236 -2.75 2.70 25.92
C MET A 236 -1.25 2.83 25.67
N GLU A 237 -0.71 4.04 25.78
CA GLU A 237 0.73 4.27 25.80
C GLU A 237 1.41 3.39 26.87
N GLY A 238 2.54 2.77 26.51
CA GLY A 238 3.27 1.82 27.34
C GLY A 238 2.81 0.37 27.22
N ALA A 239 1.77 0.08 26.44
CA ALA A 239 1.34 -1.29 26.16
C ALA A 239 2.22 -1.95 25.09
N LYS A 240 2.20 -3.30 25.07
CA LYS A 240 2.84 -4.09 24.02
C LYS A 240 1.90 -4.28 22.84
N VAL A 241 2.46 -4.19 21.64
CA VAL A 241 1.77 -4.37 20.36
C VAL A 241 2.59 -5.33 19.51
N LEU A 242 1.90 -6.26 18.85
CA LEU A 242 2.48 -7.19 17.90
C LEU A 242 2.09 -6.77 16.48
N PHE A 243 3.08 -6.52 15.64
CA PHE A 243 2.93 -6.35 14.19
C PHE A 243 3.21 -7.69 13.52
N ILE A 244 2.36 -8.07 12.56
CA ILE A 244 2.51 -9.29 11.76
C ILE A 244 2.52 -8.89 10.29
N CYS A 245 3.62 -9.22 9.62
CA CYS A 245 3.87 -8.92 8.21
C CYS A 245 3.74 -10.21 7.40
N SER A 246 2.55 -10.49 6.88
CA SER A 246 2.31 -11.66 6.04
C SER A 246 2.65 -11.35 4.60
N ALA A 247 3.45 -12.19 3.96
CA ALA A 247 3.88 -11.98 2.60
C ALA A 247 3.88 -13.27 1.78
N SER A 248 3.58 -13.14 0.48
CA SER A 248 3.68 -14.20 -0.53
C SER A 248 4.51 -13.71 -1.70
N ALA A 249 5.45 -14.51 -2.18
CA ALA A 249 6.37 -14.13 -3.23
C ALA A 249 6.80 -15.31 -4.10
N ASN A 250 7.19 -15.03 -5.33
CA ASN A 250 7.87 -15.96 -6.22
C ASN A 250 8.98 -15.20 -6.99
N PRO A 251 10.26 -15.53 -6.82
CA PRO A 251 10.86 -16.52 -5.91
C PRO A 251 10.66 -16.24 -4.42
N GLU A 252 11.13 -17.15 -3.59
CA GLU A 252 11.03 -17.10 -2.13
C GLU A 252 11.53 -15.79 -1.53
N ILE A 253 10.96 -15.41 -0.39
CA ILE A 253 11.32 -14.22 0.39
C ILE A 253 12.76 -14.36 0.87
N THR A 254 13.58 -13.32 0.64
CA THR A 254 14.97 -13.24 1.07
C THR A 254 15.17 -12.50 2.38
N GLY A 255 14.22 -11.67 2.79
CA GLY A 255 14.29 -10.97 4.06
C GLY A 255 13.14 -10.01 4.33
N TYR A 256 13.06 -9.67 5.62
CA TYR A 256 12.15 -8.67 6.18
C TYR A 256 12.96 -7.52 6.75
N ARG A 257 12.44 -6.30 6.64
CA ARG A 257 13.04 -5.11 7.24
C ARG A 257 11.93 -4.25 7.84
N TRP A 258 12.14 -3.85 9.10
CA TRP A 258 11.20 -3.01 9.82
C TRP A 258 11.73 -1.60 10.00
N SER A 259 10.84 -0.61 9.95
CA SER A 259 11.16 0.77 10.27
C SER A 259 9.98 1.49 10.93
N LYS A 260 10.28 2.53 11.70
CA LYS A 260 9.30 3.43 12.33
C LYS A 260 9.61 4.86 11.91
N GLY A 261 8.63 5.56 11.34
CA GLY A 261 8.83 6.92 10.84
C GLY A 261 10.01 7.04 9.85
N GLY A 262 10.32 5.96 9.11
CA GLY A 262 11.47 5.88 8.19
C GLY A 262 12.81 5.51 8.85
N VAL A 263 12.87 5.36 10.18
CA VAL A 263 14.09 4.95 10.90
C VAL A 263 14.09 3.42 11.04
N PRO A 264 15.15 2.72 10.57
CA PRO A 264 15.24 1.26 10.66
C PRO A 264 15.26 0.75 12.10
N ILE A 265 14.57 -0.38 12.33
CA ILE A 265 14.60 -1.13 13.60
C ILE A 265 15.53 -2.33 13.38
N SER A 266 16.79 -2.22 13.83
CA SER A 266 17.87 -3.16 13.50
C SER A 266 17.75 -4.54 14.16
N GLU A 267 16.94 -4.69 15.19
CA GLU A 267 16.79 -5.95 15.95
C GLU A 267 15.67 -6.86 15.41
N ALA A 268 14.89 -6.39 14.42
CA ALA A 268 13.73 -7.09 13.88
C ALA A 268 14.01 -7.60 12.46
N ASN A 269 14.21 -8.93 12.32
CA ASN A 269 14.56 -9.58 11.04
C ASN A 269 13.52 -10.63 10.58
N GLY A 270 12.43 -10.79 11.32
CA GLY A 270 11.37 -11.76 11.03
C GLY A 270 10.09 -11.13 10.48
N ASP A 271 9.10 -11.98 10.28
CA ASP A 271 7.74 -11.63 9.83
C ASP A 271 6.88 -10.97 10.92
N SER A 272 7.40 -10.86 12.12
CA SER A 272 6.70 -10.28 13.25
C SER A 272 7.61 -9.36 14.08
N LEU A 273 7.02 -8.32 14.67
CA LEU A 273 7.69 -7.33 15.51
C LEU A 273 6.83 -7.03 16.73
N GLU A 274 7.34 -7.37 17.94
CA GLU A 274 6.71 -6.98 19.20
C GLU A 274 7.43 -5.75 19.78
N VAL A 275 6.68 -4.71 20.07
CA VAL A 275 7.22 -3.45 20.65
C VAL A 275 6.33 -2.92 21.77
N THR A 276 6.92 -2.17 22.69
CA THR A 276 6.20 -1.33 23.63
C THR A 276 6.00 0.04 22.98
N VAL A 277 4.74 0.43 22.80
CA VAL A 277 4.42 1.66 22.07
C VAL A 277 4.41 2.89 22.97
N ASP A 278 4.94 3.98 22.48
CA ASP A 278 4.79 5.32 23.02
C ASP A 278 3.84 6.16 22.15
N HIS A 279 3.57 7.39 22.55
CA HIS A 279 2.66 8.28 21.80
C HIS A 279 3.09 8.55 20.35
N SER A 280 4.39 8.40 20.01
CA SER A 280 4.88 8.68 18.66
C SER A 280 4.40 7.65 17.64
N TYR A 281 3.99 6.44 18.05
CA TYR A 281 3.38 5.46 17.17
C TYR A 281 2.00 5.87 16.62
N PHE A 282 1.40 6.91 17.21
CA PHE A 282 0.17 7.51 16.69
C PHE A 282 0.41 8.33 15.41
N THR A 283 1.59 8.93 15.26
CA THR A 283 1.96 9.78 14.11
C THR A 283 2.98 9.15 13.19
N ASP A 284 3.88 8.33 13.74
CA ASP A 284 4.99 7.72 13.02
C ASP A 284 4.62 6.30 12.60
N PRO A 285 4.38 6.05 11.30
CA PRO A 285 3.98 4.74 10.84
C PRO A 285 5.07 3.70 11.05
N VAL A 286 4.65 2.48 11.40
CA VAL A 286 5.50 1.29 11.36
C VAL A 286 5.37 0.68 9.98
N SER A 287 6.50 0.41 9.35
CA SER A 287 6.60 -0.15 8.00
C SER A 287 7.30 -1.49 8.03
N CYS A 288 6.79 -2.42 7.23
CA CYS A 288 7.42 -3.69 6.89
C CYS A 288 7.79 -3.70 5.42
N GLU A 289 9.06 -3.82 5.11
CA GLU A 289 9.59 -4.04 3.78
C GLU A 289 10.00 -5.52 3.63
N VAL A 290 9.43 -6.19 2.64
CA VAL A 290 9.73 -7.59 2.31
C VAL A 290 10.38 -7.64 0.94
N SER A 291 11.46 -8.41 0.80
CA SER A 291 12.23 -8.50 -0.42
C SER A 291 12.40 -9.93 -0.91
N ASN A 292 12.51 -10.09 -2.22
CA ASN A 292 12.99 -11.28 -2.91
C ASN A 292 14.00 -10.88 -4.00
N SER A 293 14.43 -11.83 -4.83
CA SER A 293 15.38 -11.56 -5.92
C SER A 293 14.80 -10.70 -7.06
N VAL A 294 13.49 -10.50 -7.12
CA VAL A 294 12.79 -9.71 -8.16
C VAL A 294 12.61 -8.27 -7.73
N GLY A 295 12.38 -8.02 -6.44
CA GLY A 295 12.16 -6.69 -5.90
C GLY A 295 11.75 -6.68 -4.44
N SER A 296 11.32 -5.51 -3.95
CA SER A 296 10.81 -5.34 -2.60
C SER A 296 9.47 -4.61 -2.59
N THR A 297 8.67 -4.91 -1.58
CA THR A 297 7.39 -4.25 -1.31
C THR A 297 7.37 -3.76 0.13
N ASN A 298 6.99 -2.49 0.31
CA ASN A 298 6.90 -1.85 1.61
C ASN A 298 5.44 -1.50 1.91
N VAL A 299 4.96 -1.88 3.09
CA VAL A 299 3.64 -1.51 3.61
C VAL A 299 3.77 -0.91 4.99
N SER A 300 2.90 0.05 5.32
CA SER A 300 2.96 0.76 6.60
C SER A 300 1.58 0.89 7.24
N THR A 301 1.59 0.96 8.57
CA THR A 301 0.38 1.16 9.37
C THR A 301 0.67 2.05 10.58
N LEU A 302 -0.36 2.71 11.09
CA LEU A 302 -0.33 3.45 12.34
C LEU A 302 -1.00 2.63 13.44
N VAL A 303 -0.62 2.90 14.69
CA VAL A 303 -1.27 2.34 15.87
C VAL A 303 -2.12 3.42 16.51
N ASP A 304 -3.36 3.11 16.86
CA ASP A 304 -4.21 3.99 17.64
C ASP A 304 -3.78 3.96 19.12
N VAL A 305 -2.71 4.72 19.42
CA VAL A 305 -2.18 4.83 20.78
C VAL A 305 -2.94 5.90 21.53
N GLN A 306 -3.57 5.53 22.63
CA GLN A 306 -4.23 6.45 23.56
C GLN A 306 -3.22 7.00 24.57
N PHE A 307 -3.11 8.30 24.64
CA PHE A 307 -2.17 8.99 25.53
C PHE A 307 -2.72 10.32 26.06
N GLY A 308 -2.25 10.70 27.23
CA GLY A 308 -2.64 11.94 27.91
C GLY A 308 -2.14 13.21 27.21
N PRO A 309 -2.56 14.40 27.72
CA PRO A 309 -2.15 15.65 27.12
C PRO A 309 -0.64 15.85 27.12
N ARG A 310 -0.06 16.20 25.97
CA ARG A 310 1.34 16.55 25.78
C ARG A 310 1.46 17.96 25.21
N LEU A 311 2.27 18.78 25.84
CA LEU A 311 2.44 20.19 25.46
C LEU A 311 3.25 20.29 24.17
N LEU A 312 2.70 21.00 23.19
CA LEU A 312 3.38 21.33 21.93
C LEU A 312 3.94 22.75 21.95
N THR A 313 3.14 23.70 22.46
CA THR A 313 3.54 25.11 22.54
C THR A 313 3.22 25.64 23.93
N GLU A 314 4.24 26.09 24.65
CA GLU A 314 4.13 26.68 25.98
C GLU A 314 3.73 28.16 25.89
N PRO A 315 2.75 28.60 26.68
CA PRO A 315 2.40 30.01 26.76
C PRO A 315 3.52 30.83 27.43
N LYS A 316 3.79 32.02 26.88
CA LYS A 316 4.85 32.90 27.40
C LYS A 316 4.26 34.04 28.19
N PRO A 317 4.85 34.39 29.35
CA PRO A 317 4.45 35.56 30.15
C PRO A 317 4.45 36.84 29.29
N GLN A 318 3.50 37.73 29.56
CA GLN A 318 3.38 39.01 28.87
C GLN A 318 3.26 40.15 29.86
N THR A 319 3.85 41.27 29.46
CA THR A 319 3.67 42.57 30.13
C THR A 319 3.14 43.55 29.10
N VAL A 320 1.97 44.09 29.33
CA VAL A 320 1.28 45.02 28.42
C VAL A 320 0.81 46.24 29.15
N ASP A 321 0.61 47.36 28.46
CA ASP A 321 0.11 48.59 29.04
C ASP A 321 -1.43 48.56 29.10
N ILE A 322 -2.01 49.21 30.07
CA ILE A 322 -3.46 49.31 30.25
C ILE A 322 -4.15 49.78 28.96
N GLY A 323 -5.25 49.14 28.57
CA GLY A 323 -6.00 49.42 27.36
C GLY A 323 -5.46 48.72 26.10
N MET A 324 -4.31 48.07 26.17
CA MET A 324 -3.78 47.24 25.06
C MET A 324 -4.38 45.85 25.06
N ASP A 325 -4.20 45.13 23.95
CA ASP A 325 -4.62 43.73 23.84
C ASP A 325 -3.49 42.77 24.27
N ALA A 326 -3.85 41.65 24.91
CA ALA A 326 -2.94 40.57 25.26
C ALA A 326 -3.44 39.23 24.65
N ALA A 327 -2.53 38.38 24.21
CA ALA A 327 -2.87 37.08 23.67
C ALA A 327 -1.90 36.00 24.13
N PHE A 328 -2.41 34.90 24.68
CA PHE A 328 -1.64 33.74 25.06
C PHE A 328 -1.94 32.56 24.11
N THR A 329 -0.91 31.87 23.65
CA THR A 329 -1.04 30.67 22.86
C THR A 329 -0.52 29.46 23.62
N CYS A 330 -1.34 28.42 23.71
CA CYS A 330 -1.04 27.16 24.37
C CYS A 330 -1.60 26.04 23.52
N SER A 331 -0.76 25.17 23.00
CA SER A 331 -1.23 24.03 22.21
C SER A 331 -0.79 22.70 22.81
N TRP A 332 -1.69 21.74 22.74
CA TRP A 332 -1.53 20.40 23.29
C TRP A 332 -1.92 19.36 22.24
N THR A 333 -1.36 18.17 22.35
CA THR A 333 -1.78 16.97 21.62
C THR A 333 -2.20 15.90 22.62
N GLY A 334 -3.07 15.00 22.19
CA GLY A 334 -3.54 13.86 22.97
C GLY A 334 -4.50 13.01 22.16
N ASN A 335 -4.62 11.74 22.53
CA ASN A 335 -5.54 10.81 21.87
C ASN A 335 -6.28 9.99 22.95
N PRO A 336 -7.61 9.97 22.95
CA PRO A 336 -8.59 10.65 22.06
C PRO A 336 -8.44 12.18 22.01
N PRO A 337 -9.11 12.84 21.04
CA PRO A 337 -9.04 14.30 20.92
C PRO A 337 -9.35 15.01 22.22
N LEU A 338 -8.47 15.95 22.58
CA LEU A 338 -8.56 16.70 23.81
C LEU A 338 -9.48 17.91 23.71
N THR A 339 -9.92 18.41 24.87
CA THR A 339 -10.57 19.71 25.02
C THR A 339 -9.66 20.65 25.77
N LEU A 340 -9.70 21.95 25.41
CA LEU A 340 -8.95 23.01 26.06
C LEU A 340 -9.87 23.93 26.85
N ALA A 341 -9.35 24.48 27.94
CA ALA A 341 -10.01 25.52 28.68
C ALA A 341 -8.98 26.51 29.26
N TRP A 342 -9.20 27.80 29.03
CA TRP A 342 -8.47 28.86 29.69
C TRP A 342 -9.28 29.41 30.85
N THR A 343 -8.65 29.49 31.99
CA THR A 343 -9.23 30.10 33.21
C THR A 343 -8.25 31.09 33.84
N LYS A 344 -8.76 32.03 34.62
CA LYS A 344 -7.91 32.88 35.46
C LYS A 344 -7.82 32.26 36.84
N GLN A 345 -6.65 32.26 37.44
CA GLN A 345 -6.44 31.70 38.77
C GLN A 345 -7.42 32.33 39.77
N GLY A 346 -8.06 31.50 40.61
CA GLY A 346 -9.10 31.92 41.55
C GLY A 346 -10.51 32.04 40.93
N SER A 347 -10.67 31.77 39.63
CA SER A 347 -11.97 31.77 38.95
C SER A 347 -12.24 30.44 38.27
N SER A 348 -13.46 29.95 38.35
CA SER A 348 -13.90 28.74 37.62
C SER A 348 -14.49 29.05 36.23
N VAL A 349 -14.51 30.33 35.85
CA VAL A 349 -15.07 30.77 34.56
C VAL A 349 -14.10 30.44 33.45
N VAL A 350 -14.60 29.72 32.41
CA VAL A 350 -13.84 29.41 31.21
C VAL A 350 -13.86 30.64 30.29
N LEU A 351 -12.68 31.18 30.02
CA LEU A 351 -12.48 32.38 29.19
C LEU A 351 -12.35 32.05 27.69
N SER A 352 -11.79 30.89 27.34
CA SER A 352 -11.63 30.41 25.97
C SER A 352 -11.48 28.89 25.95
N ASN A 353 -11.96 28.25 24.88
CA ASN A 353 -11.78 26.82 24.59
C ASN A 353 -10.83 26.57 23.39
N SER A 354 -10.16 27.63 22.92
CA SER A 354 -9.23 27.54 21.79
C SER A 354 -7.77 27.52 22.24
N ASN A 355 -6.86 27.20 21.33
CA ASN A 355 -5.42 27.26 21.58
C ASN A 355 -4.94 28.66 21.97
N THR A 356 -5.73 29.69 21.68
CA THR A 356 -5.37 31.09 21.94
C THR A 356 -6.43 31.74 22.83
N LEU A 357 -5.97 32.35 23.94
CA LEU A 357 -6.75 33.25 24.76
C LEU A 357 -6.45 34.69 24.31
N GLN A 358 -7.46 35.43 23.89
CA GLN A 358 -7.36 36.84 23.54
C GLN A 358 -8.08 37.69 24.60
N LEU A 359 -7.36 38.65 25.19
CA LEU A 359 -7.86 39.62 26.13
C LEU A 359 -7.81 40.99 25.46
N LYS A 360 -8.95 41.65 25.34
CA LYS A 360 -9.10 42.95 24.67
C LYS A 360 -9.10 44.08 25.65
N ALA A 361 -8.37 45.18 25.33
CA ALA A 361 -8.33 46.41 26.11
C ALA A 361 -8.14 46.15 27.62
N VAL A 362 -7.08 45.43 27.96
CA VAL A 362 -6.86 44.93 29.33
C VAL A 362 -6.82 46.02 30.36
N THR A 363 -7.37 45.72 31.52
CA THR A 363 -7.34 46.55 32.72
C THR A 363 -6.35 45.99 33.74
N GLN A 364 -6.05 46.75 34.79
CA GLN A 364 -5.16 46.24 35.86
C GLN A 364 -5.76 45.05 36.63
N GLU A 365 -7.08 44.91 36.62
CA GLU A 365 -7.78 43.74 37.18
C GLU A 365 -7.51 42.46 36.39
N ASP A 366 -7.14 42.58 35.11
CA ASP A 366 -6.79 41.44 34.28
C ASP A 366 -5.39 40.90 34.58
N SER A 367 -4.56 41.64 35.31
CA SER A 367 -3.28 41.14 35.80
C SER A 367 -3.48 39.87 36.63
N GLY A 368 -2.53 38.94 36.51
CA GLY A 368 -2.56 37.69 37.27
C GLY A 368 -2.15 36.48 36.48
N THR A 369 -2.40 35.31 37.03
CA THR A 369 -2.06 34.02 36.44
C THR A 369 -3.25 33.45 35.69
N TYR A 370 -3.00 33.02 34.47
CA TYR A 370 -3.96 32.32 33.62
C TYR A 370 -3.50 30.87 33.42
N THR A 371 -4.43 29.95 33.51
CA THR A 371 -4.17 28.52 33.38
C THR A 371 -4.75 28.00 32.08
N CYS A 372 -3.89 27.40 31.25
CA CYS A 372 -4.27 26.61 30.09
C CYS A 372 -4.40 25.16 30.49
N LYS A 373 -5.61 24.61 30.48
CA LYS A 373 -5.95 23.25 30.88
C LYS A 373 -6.34 22.41 29.68
N ALA A 374 -5.67 21.27 29.50
CA ALA A 374 -5.97 20.29 28.47
C ALA A 374 -6.53 19.02 29.12
N ILE A 375 -7.63 18.50 28.58
CA ILE A 375 -8.34 17.32 29.09
C ILE A 375 -8.46 16.31 27.96
N VAL A 376 -7.81 15.16 28.08
CA VAL A 376 -8.06 13.98 27.25
C VAL A 376 -9.07 13.10 28.00
N PRO A 377 -10.27 12.88 27.45
CA PRO A 377 -11.34 12.16 28.15
C PRO A 377 -10.90 10.79 28.65
N ARG A 378 -11.13 10.49 29.92
CA ARG A 378 -10.82 9.21 30.60
C ARG A 378 -9.34 8.84 30.71
N ILE A 379 -8.43 9.66 30.17
CA ILE A 379 -7.00 9.34 30.15
C ILE A 379 -6.20 10.29 31.06
N GLY A 380 -6.43 11.61 30.96
CA GLY A 380 -5.68 12.51 31.80
C GLY A 380 -5.97 13.99 31.57
N VAL A 381 -5.41 14.79 32.47
CA VAL A 381 -5.49 16.25 32.49
C VAL A 381 -4.09 16.80 32.68
N ALA A 382 -3.77 17.86 31.99
CA ALA A 382 -2.55 18.64 32.22
C ALA A 382 -2.85 20.12 32.13
N GLU A 383 -2.04 20.92 32.84
CA GLU A 383 -2.22 22.37 32.96
C GLU A 383 -0.88 23.08 32.77
N ARG A 384 -0.95 24.31 32.27
CA ARG A 384 0.18 25.25 32.22
C ARG A 384 -0.28 26.62 32.60
N ASP A 385 0.47 27.23 33.48
CA ASP A 385 0.23 28.58 33.97
C ASP A 385 1.06 29.60 33.19
N VAL A 386 0.48 30.79 33.03
CA VAL A 386 1.15 31.93 32.41
C VAL A 386 0.72 33.21 33.08
N THR A 387 1.63 34.16 33.28
CA THR A 387 1.36 35.43 33.95
C THR A 387 1.13 36.56 32.95
N LEU A 388 0.10 37.37 33.22
CA LEU A 388 -0.13 38.66 32.62
C LEU A 388 0.20 39.74 33.63
N THR A 389 1.08 40.64 33.27
CA THR A 389 1.35 41.88 34.02
C THR A 389 0.79 43.04 33.22
N VAL A 390 -0.09 43.82 33.83
CA VAL A 390 -0.64 45.01 33.19
C VAL A 390 -0.04 46.26 33.85
N ASN A 391 0.70 47.02 33.04
CA ASN A 391 1.22 48.31 33.46
C ASN A 391 0.10 49.33 33.54
N GLY A 392 0.05 50.08 34.64
CA GLY A 392 -0.94 51.11 34.84
C GLY A 392 -0.58 52.07 36.00
N PRO A 393 -1.44 53.02 36.33
CA PRO A 393 -1.21 53.92 37.47
C PRO A 393 -1.16 53.11 38.77
N PRO A 394 -0.45 53.63 39.82
CA PRO A 394 -0.37 52.93 41.09
C PRO A 394 -1.76 52.74 41.74
N ILE A 395 -1.99 51.53 42.29
CA ILE A 395 -3.17 51.24 43.13
C ILE A 395 -2.71 51.26 44.59
N ILE A 396 -3.39 52.04 45.38
CA ILE A 396 -3.05 52.17 46.81
C ILE A 396 -4.12 51.47 47.63
N THR A 397 -3.70 50.55 48.47
CA THR A 397 -4.53 49.85 49.45
C THR A 397 -4.12 50.35 50.84
N ALA A 398 -5.06 50.96 51.57
CA ALA A 398 -4.87 51.37 52.90
C ALA A 398 -6.17 51.20 53.70
N GLU A 399 -6.06 50.90 54.98
CA GLU A 399 -7.21 51.03 55.91
C GLU A 399 -7.59 52.47 56.00
N ALA A 400 -8.85 52.82 55.72
CA ALA A 400 -9.35 54.19 55.72
C ALA A 400 -9.21 54.88 57.12
N THR A 401 -9.29 54.07 58.15
CA THR A 401 -9.12 54.51 59.53
C THR A 401 -8.09 53.65 60.24
N GLN A 402 -7.02 54.26 60.75
CA GLN A 402 -5.97 53.60 61.51
C GLN A 402 -5.89 54.18 62.93
N GLN A 403 -5.57 53.32 63.89
CA GLN A 403 -5.67 53.69 65.30
C GLN A 403 -4.29 54.02 65.92
N ALA A 404 -4.23 55.00 66.80
CA ALA A 404 -3.08 55.26 67.61
C ALA A 404 -3.47 55.82 69.02
N VAL A 405 -2.62 55.57 69.99
CA VAL A 405 -2.80 56.12 71.38
C VAL A 405 -2.20 57.49 71.46
N LYS A 406 -2.94 58.44 71.96
CA LYS A 406 -2.50 59.86 72.20
C LYS A 406 -1.25 59.90 73.08
N HIS A 407 -0.32 60.79 72.72
CA HIS A 407 0.99 61.00 73.41
C HIS A 407 1.91 59.76 73.31
N SER A 408 1.63 58.81 72.32
CA SER A 408 2.48 57.69 72.00
C SER A 408 2.93 57.75 70.55
N LYS A 409 3.76 56.80 70.13
CA LYS A 409 4.17 56.64 68.74
C LYS A 409 2.99 56.25 67.89
N GLY A 410 2.71 57.03 66.82
CA GLY A 410 1.68 56.67 65.80
C GLY A 410 2.31 56.16 64.52
N LYS A 411 1.53 55.36 63.80
CA LYS A 411 1.93 54.82 62.47
C LYS A 411 0.73 54.81 61.55
N LEU A 412 0.90 55.34 60.34
CA LEU A 412 -0.05 55.23 59.23
C LEU A 412 0.61 54.50 58.10
N GLU A 413 -0.10 53.55 57.45
CA GLU A 413 0.44 52.73 56.43
C GLU A 413 -0.41 52.75 55.16
N CYS A 414 0.25 52.77 54.02
CA CYS A 414 -0.37 52.47 52.71
C CYS A 414 0.51 51.50 51.92
N LEU A 415 -0.12 50.50 51.31
CA LEU A 415 0.51 49.56 50.43
C LEU A 415 0.26 50.00 48.99
N VAL A 416 1.32 50.23 48.24
CA VAL A 416 1.28 50.68 46.86
C VAL A 416 1.57 49.46 45.94
N GLY A 417 0.54 48.93 45.32
CA GLY A 417 0.66 47.96 44.23
C GLY A 417 0.83 48.72 42.92
N SER A 418 1.90 48.46 42.19
CA SER A 418 2.20 49.18 40.96
C SER A 418 3.08 48.36 40.00
N SER A 419 2.68 48.31 38.76
CA SER A 419 3.51 47.89 37.62
C SER A 419 3.49 49.02 36.57
N PRO A 420 4.63 49.62 36.24
CA PRO A 420 5.93 49.52 36.90
C PRO A 420 5.89 50.05 38.35
N PRO A 421 6.92 49.77 39.19
CA PRO A 421 7.01 50.27 40.56
C PRO A 421 6.82 51.79 40.65
N PRO A 422 6.35 52.34 41.78
CA PRO A 422 6.16 53.75 41.90
C PRO A 422 7.51 54.46 41.89
N ASP A 423 7.61 55.59 41.16
CA ASP A 423 8.78 56.45 41.11
C ASP A 423 8.91 57.23 42.38
N LYS A 424 7.75 57.57 42.98
CA LYS A 424 7.66 58.41 44.21
C LYS A 424 6.38 58.11 44.97
N ILE A 425 6.47 58.03 46.29
CA ILE A 425 5.33 57.99 47.21
C ILE A 425 5.39 59.22 48.08
N VAL A 426 4.27 59.91 48.27
CA VAL A 426 4.18 61.18 49.00
C VAL A 426 3.02 61.11 49.97
N TRP A 427 3.29 61.50 51.22
CA TRP A 427 2.28 61.76 52.25
C TRP A 427 1.98 63.24 52.31
N THR A 428 0.71 63.63 52.26
CA THR A 428 0.25 65.01 52.45
C THR A 428 -0.79 65.06 53.54
N PHE A 429 -0.61 65.98 54.47
CA PHE A 429 -1.50 66.21 55.62
C PHE A 429 -1.37 67.62 56.09
N GLY A 430 -2.47 68.37 56.29
CA GLY A 430 -2.43 69.83 56.51
C GLY A 430 -1.60 70.48 55.39
N ASP A 431 -0.68 71.33 55.76
CA ASP A 431 0.27 72.02 54.87
C ASP A 431 1.59 71.26 54.67
N MET A 432 1.68 70.04 55.21
CA MET A 432 2.89 69.22 55.16
C MET A 432 2.90 68.27 53.95
N ILE A 433 4.06 68.17 53.31
CA ILE A 433 4.33 67.25 52.22
C ILE A 433 5.63 66.51 52.56
N LEU A 434 5.55 65.18 52.67
CA LEU A 434 6.71 64.31 52.99
C LEU A 434 6.79 63.08 52.10
N SER A 435 7.92 62.92 51.41
CA SER A 435 8.14 61.77 50.52
C SER A 435 9.19 60.75 51.00
N SER A 436 10.13 61.28 51.82
CA SER A 436 11.18 60.49 52.45
C SER A 436 11.85 61.22 53.54
N GLY A 437 12.55 60.54 54.45
CA GLY A 437 13.25 61.16 55.58
C GLY A 437 12.33 61.57 56.72
N SER A 438 12.75 62.60 57.51
CA SER A 438 12.00 63.07 58.66
C SER A 438 11.84 64.60 58.64
N SER A 439 10.70 65.04 59.10
CA SER A 439 10.39 66.48 59.30
C SER A 439 9.67 66.64 60.62
N GLY A 440 10.35 67.30 61.59
CA GLY A 440 9.85 67.41 62.95
C GLY A 440 9.61 66.05 63.59
N ARG A 441 8.37 65.83 64.05
CA ARG A 441 7.96 64.53 64.63
C ARG A 441 7.48 63.52 63.66
N PHE A 442 7.47 63.77 62.32
CA PHE A 442 7.04 62.88 61.28
C PHE A 442 8.23 62.27 60.53
N SER A 443 8.17 60.98 60.21
CA SER A 443 9.15 60.31 59.35
C SER A 443 8.47 59.33 58.45
N VAL A 444 8.99 59.18 57.22
CA VAL A 444 8.49 58.19 56.22
C VAL A 444 9.49 57.09 56.06
N GLN A 445 8.99 55.86 56.17
CA GLN A 445 9.73 54.63 55.90
C GLN A 445 9.06 53.86 54.76
N THR A 446 9.84 53.33 53.85
CA THR A 446 9.38 52.51 52.74
C THR A 446 10.02 51.10 52.76
N VAL A 447 9.22 50.06 52.61
CA VAL A 447 9.67 48.65 52.56
C VAL A 447 9.14 48.05 51.31
N HIS A 448 10.02 47.43 50.50
CA HIS A 448 9.63 46.67 49.31
C HIS A 448 9.25 45.26 49.73
N SER A 449 8.14 44.76 49.17
CA SER A 449 7.65 43.40 49.37
C SER A 449 7.16 42.83 48.05
N ASP A 450 6.90 41.53 48.01
CA ASP A 450 6.33 40.86 46.83
C ASP A 450 4.94 41.39 46.45
N ARG A 451 4.23 42.04 47.40
CA ARG A 451 2.89 42.63 47.18
C ARG A 451 2.94 44.10 46.74
N GLY A 452 4.13 44.71 46.68
CA GLY A 452 4.32 46.13 46.36
C GLY A 452 5.19 46.85 47.36
N VAL A 453 5.05 48.16 47.39
CA VAL A 453 5.83 49.06 48.27
C VAL A 453 4.95 49.47 49.41
N LEU A 454 5.29 49.05 50.63
CA LEU A 454 4.65 49.53 51.87
C LEU A 454 5.30 50.85 52.29
N SER A 455 4.51 51.95 52.34
CA SER A 455 4.93 53.22 52.85
C SER A 455 4.27 53.49 54.22
N SER A 456 5.08 53.80 55.22
CA SER A 456 4.65 54.07 56.58
C SER A 456 5.01 55.46 56.94
N LEU A 457 4.01 56.29 57.32
CA LEU A 457 4.20 57.55 57.96
C LEU A 457 4.21 57.36 59.50
N ILE A 458 5.33 57.64 60.12
CA ILE A 458 5.55 57.41 61.52
C ILE A 458 5.52 58.77 62.25
N LEU A 459 4.70 58.86 63.28
CA LEU A 459 4.65 59.96 64.22
C LEU A 459 5.43 59.55 65.46
N SER A 460 6.46 60.28 65.86
CA SER A 460 7.22 60.03 67.12
C SER A 460 6.37 60.20 68.36
N GLU A 461 5.41 61.14 68.31
CA GLU A 461 4.39 61.37 69.30
C GLU A 461 3.11 61.85 68.59
N THR A 462 1.96 61.35 69.00
CA THR A 462 0.63 61.73 68.49
C THR A 462 0.02 62.82 69.39
N LEU A 463 -0.45 63.91 68.77
CA LEU A 463 -1.13 65.03 69.46
C LEU A 463 -2.62 65.05 69.10
N ALA A 464 -3.45 65.75 69.92
CA ALA A 464 -4.90 65.82 69.68
C ALA A 464 -5.29 66.33 68.29
N GLN A 465 -4.49 67.19 67.69
CA GLN A 465 -4.71 67.72 66.34
C GLN A 465 -4.50 66.67 65.23
N ASP A 466 -3.69 65.59 65.44
CA ASP A 466 -3.39 64.58 64.47
C ASP A 466 -4.61 63.69 64.18
N PHE A 467 -5.49 63.53 65.13
CA PHE A 467 -6.75 62.82 65.01
C PHE A 467 -7.82 63.60 64.23
N GLN A 468 -7.57 64.85 63.90
CA GLN A 468 -8.45 65.71 63.10
C GLN A 468 -7.94 65.91 61.68
N LEU A 469 -6.71 65.47 61.39
CA LEU A 469 -6.08 65.62 60.10
C LEU A 469 -6.51 64.47 59.18
N ARG A 470 -6.52 64.76 57.88
CA ARG A 470 -6.65 63.73 56.79
C ARG A 470 -5.27 63.56 56.19
N TYR A 471 -4.84 62.34 56.12
CA TYR A 471 -3.55 61.96 55.57
C TYR A 471 -3.76 61.34 54.19
N ASN A 472 -3.20 61.92 53.08
CA ASN A 472 -3.22 61.41 51.77
C ASN A 472 -1.90 60.67 51.44
N CYS A 473 -1.95 59.41 51.17
CA CYS A 473 -0.86 58.68 50.57
C CYS A 473 -1.05 58.70 49.03
N THR A 474 -0.11 59.34 48.31
CA THR A 474 -0.16 59.46 46.83
C THR A 474 1.10 58.86 46.25
N ALA A 475 0.94 57.96 45.30
CA ALA A 475 2.03 57.36 44.56
C ALA A 475 1.96 57.74 43.07
N TYR A 476 3.12 57.85 42.45
CA TYR A 476 3.29 58.29 41.07
C TYR A 476 4.11 57.24 40.27
N ASN A 477 3.74 56.99 39.07
CA ASN A 477 4.57 56.38 38.07
C ASN A 477 4.27 57.01 36.70
N ARG A 478 4.93 56.51 35.59
CA ARG A 478 4.77 57.10 34.26
C ARG A 478 3.33 56.97 33.69
N PHE A 479 2.48 56.12 34.28
CA PHE A 479 1.09 55.93 33.82
C PHE A 479 0.09 56.82 34.57
N GLY A 480 0.51 57.47 35.59
CA GLY A 480 -0.35 58.37 36.35
C GLY A 480 -0.15 58.35 37.89
N THR A 481 -1.21 58.67 38.59
CA THR A 481 -1.19 58.79 40.07
C THR A 481 -2.29 57.93 40.69
N GLY A 482 -1.97 57.32 41.84
CA GLY A 482 -2.93 56.71 42.75
C GLY A 482 -2.92 57.44 44.08
N MET A 483 -4.09 57.48 44.73
CA MET A 483 -4.14 58.14 46.08
C MET A 483 -5.09 57.35 46.99
N ALA A 484 -4.77 57.35 48.30
CA ALA A 484 -5.66 56.84 49.34
C ALA A 484 -5.71 57.83 50.50
N LEU A 485 -6.90 58.09 50.99
CA LEU A 485 -7.15 58.92 52.17
C LEU A 485 -7.18 58.02 53.39
N VAL A 486 -6.39 58.39 54.42
CA VAL A 486 -6.31 57.69 55.70
C VAL A 486 -6.59 58.65 56.81
N THR A 487 -7.39 58.28 57.78
CA THR A 487 -7.65 59.06 59.02
C THR A 487 -7.06 58.31 60.21
N LEU A 488 -6.59 59.07 61.20
CA LEU A 488 -6.11 58.52 62.45
C LEU A 488 -7.20 58.67 63.53
N GLU A 489 -7.56 57.56 64.18
CA GLU A 489 -8.50 57.58 65.31
C GLU A 489 -7.76 57.35 66.63
N GLU A 490 -8.20 58.06 67.68
CA GLU A 490 -7.67 57.85 69.01
C GLU A 490 -8.17 56.50 69.57
N GLN A 491 -7.22 55.61 69.83
CA GLN A 491 -7.51 54.38 70.51
C GLN A 491 -7.84 54.72 71.97
N GLY A 492 -9.13 54.71 72.29
CA GLY A 492 -9.59 54.88 73.67
C GLY A 492 -8.94 53.80 74.55
N MET A 493 -8.44 54.23 75.74
CA MET A 493 -8.11 53.28 76.80
C MET A 493 -9.41 52.52 77.13
N GLY A 494 -9.64 51.42 76.42
CA GLY A 494 -10.71 50.52 76.79
C GLY A 494 -10.47 50.09 78.21
N SER A 495 -11.34 50.55 79.11
CA SER A 495 -11.32 50.10 80.48
C SER A 495 -11.33 48.59 80.51
N SER A 496 -10.35 47.96 81.14
CA SER A 496 -10.22 46.51 81.36
C SER A 496 -11.48 45.83 81.89
N PHE A 497 -12.52 46.62 82.23
CA PHE A 497 -13.80 46.08 82.68
C PHE A 497 -14.70 45.49 81.63
N THR A 498 -14.58 45.85 80.35
CA THR A 498 -15.44 45.33 79.32
C THR A 498 -14.97 43.93 78.87
N ILE A 499 -13.66 43.69 78.93
CA ILE A 499 -13.11 42.39 78.57
C ILE A 499 -13.44 41.32 79.63
N LEU A 500 -13.45 41.70 80.92
CA LEU A 500 -13.81 40.74 81.95
C LEU A 500 -15.31 40.39 81.94
N TYR A 501 -16.18 41.30 81.46
CA TYR A 501 -17.59 41.05 81.31
C TYR A 501 -17.88 40.14 80.10
N PHE A 502 -17.09 40.16 79.04
CA PHE A 502 -17.18 39.28 77.86
C PHE A 502 -16.62 37.87 78.18
N LEU A 503 -15.54 37.78 78.95
CA LEU A 503 -14.97 36.52 79.39
C LEU A 503 -15.89 35.75 80.37
N LEU A 504 -16.53 36.49 81.30
CA LEU A 504 -17.49 35.90 82.25
C LEU A 504 -18.81 35.47 81.55
N ARG A 505 -19.18 36.12 80.46
CA ARG A 505 -20.39 35.72 79.69
C ARG A 505 -20.15 34.50 78.78
N ASN A 506 -18.95 34.33 78.29
CA ASN A 506 -18.59 33.18 77.49
C ASN A 506 -18.38 31.87 78.30
N GLU A 507 -17.86 32.00 79.54
CA GLU A 507 -17.75 30.81 80.40
C GLU A 507 -19.13 30.34 80.91
N PHE A 508 -20.11 31.20 81.04
CA PHE A 508 -21.47 30.81 81.45
C PHE A 508 -22.24 30.13 80.30
N VAL A 509 -21.94 30.45 79.04
CA VAL A 509 -22.53 29.79 77.86
C VAL A 509 -21.87 28.44 77.63
N LEU A 510 -20.58 28.27 77.89
CA LEU A 510 -19.88 27.01 77.85
C LEU A 510 -20.33 26.05 78.99
N TYR A 511 -20.68 26.56 80.15
CA TYR A 511 -21.18 25.72 81.25
C TYR A 511 -22.64 25.25 80.99
N LEU A 512 -23.46 26.03 80.27
CA LEU A 512 -24.80 25.68 79.86
C LEU A 512 -24.80 24.73 78.66
N MET A 513 -23.80 24.76 77.77
CA MET A 513 -23.65 23.77 76.69
C MET A 513 -23.09 22.45 77.19
N HIS A 514 -22.34 22.41 78.31
CA HIS A 514 -21.90 21.13 78.88
C HIS A 514 -22.98 20.42 79.71
N LEU A 515 -24.03 21.15 80.12
CA LEU A 515 -25.17 20.59 80.88
C LEU A 515 -26.29 20.07 79.96
N THR A 516 -26.29 20.37 78.67
CA THR A 516 -27.28 19.89 77.70
C THR A 516 -26.78 18.72 76.83
N LEU A 517 -25.54 18.26 77.06
CA LEU A 517 -24.99 17.11 76.36
C LEU A 517 -24.90 15.82 77.22
N ASN A 518 -25.46 15.84 78.45
CA ASN A 518 -25.53 14.66 79.33
C ASN A 518 -26.96 14.38 79.84
N VAL A 519 -27.93 14.40 78.92
CA VAL A 519 -29.22 13.71 79.12
C VAL A 519 -29.59 13.00 77.83
#